data_f3b0eaeb8fe37628a8cfea307d9d679e
#
_entry.id   f3b0eaeb8fe37628a8cfea307d9d679e
#
_cell.length_a   1.000
_cell.length_b   1.000
_cell.length_c   1.000
_cell.angle_alpha   90.00
_cell.angle_beta   90.00
_cell.angle_gamma   90.00
#
_symmetry.space_group_name_H-M   'P 1'
#
loop_
_entity.id
_entity.type
_entity.pdbx_description
1 polymer ?
#
loop_
_entity_poly.entity_id
_entity_poly.type
_entity_poly.pdbx_seq_one_letter_code
_entity_poly.pdbx_strand_id
1 'polypeptide(L)' 'MEYADWMAEIDRLMVAEAGVTHNDLPDQPWRDWYDEGLEPEEAVENALDDAGFCN' A
#
# COMPACT_ATOMS: atom_id res chain seq x y z
N MET A 1 10.67 9.26 6.57
CA MET A 1 10.54 7.79 6.54
C MET A 1 11.20 7.27 5.27
N GLU A 2 12.06 6.28 5.41
CA GLU A 2 12.72 5.71 4.25
C GLU A 2 11.76 4.80 3.50
N TYR A 3 12.06 4.56 2.23
CA TYR A 3 11.18 3.76 1.37
C TYR A 3 10.92 2.37 1.95
N ALA A 4 11.96 1.71 2.45
CA ALA A 4 11.79 0.37 3.03
C ALA A 4 10.85 0.39 4.23
N ASP A 5 10.98 1.39 5.08
CA ASP A 5 10.10 1.54 6.25
C ASP A 5 8.67 1.86 5.82
N TRP A 6 8.55 2.68 4.78
CA TRP A 6 7.25 3.05 4.21
C TRP A 6 6.52 1.80 3.69
N MET A 7 7.26 0.94 2.97
CA MET A 7 6.69 -0.31 2.44
C MET A 7 6.33 -1.28 3.56
N ALA A 8 7.14 -1.34 4.61
CA ALA A 8 6.82 -2.20 5.75
C ALA A 8 5.51 -1.76 6.41
N GLU A 9 5.30 -0.46 6.51
CA GLU A 9 4.06 0.06 7.05
C GLU A 9 2.88 -0.24 6.13
N ILE A 10 3.09 -0.16 4.82
CA ILE A 10 2.08 -0.54 3.83
C ILE A 10 1.62 -1.98 4.08
N ASP A 11 2.57 -2.91 4.19
CA ASP A 11 2.23 -4.32 4.40
C ASP A 11 1.49 -4.52 5.71
N ARG A 12 1.93 -3.85 6.75
CA ARG A 12 1.28 -3.96 8.06
C ARG A 12 -0.18 -3.54 8.00
N LEU A 13 -0.44 -2.41 7.33
CA LEU A 13 -1.80 -1.90 7.20
C LEU A 13 -2.66 -2.79 6.31
N MET A 14 -2.08 -3.32 5.24
CA MET A 14 -2.81 -4.20 4.34
C MET A 14 -3.20 -5.50 5.01
N VAL A 15 -2.29 -6.06 5.81
CA VAL A 15 -2.61 -7.28 6.57
C VAL A 15 -3.74 -7.00 7.55
N ALA A 16 -3.70 -5.85 8.21
CA ALA A 16 -4.74 -5.48 9.17
C ALA A 16 -6.09 -5.27 8.51
N GLU A 17 -6.11 -4.73 7.30
CA GLU A 17 -7.37 -4.39 6.62
C GLU A 17 -7.90 -5.51 5.74
N ALA A 18 -7.03 -6.22 5.05
CA ALA A 18 -7.46 -7.17 4.02
C ALA A 18 -6.79 -8.54 4.14
N GLY A 19 -5.85 -8.70 5.06
CA GLY A 19 -5.14 -9.96 5.24
C GLY A 19 -4.19 -10.30 4.11
N VAL A 20 -3.71 -9.30 3.38
CA VAL A 20 -2.80 -9.47 2.25
C VAL A 20 -1.62 -8.52 2.38
N THR A 21 -0.57 -8.77 1.59
CA THR A 21 0.56 -7.85 1.51
C THR A 21 0.64 -7.30 0.10
N HIS A 22 1.58 -6.36 -0.13
CA HIS A 22 1.71 -5.76 -1.46
C HIS A 22 2.07 -6.80 -2.52
N ASN A 23 2.68 -7.91 -2.13
CA ASN A 23 3.04 -8.99 -3.06
C ASN A 23 1.81 -9.74 -3.58
N ASP A 24 0.71 -9.66 -2.88
CA ASP A 24 -0.52 -10.36 -3.25
C ASP A 24 -1.38 -9.54 -4.23
N LEU A 25 -1.00 -8.30 -4.48
CA LEU A 25 -1.74 -7.42 -5.37
C LEU A 25 -1.03 -7.27 -6.71
N PRO A 26 -1.75 -6.84 -7.75
CA PRO A 26 -1.11 -6.46 -9.01
C PRO A 26 -0.11 -5.34 -8.75
N ASP A 27 0.87 -5.18 -9.63
CA ASP A 27 1.87 -4.13 -9.49
C ASP A 27 1.21 -2.77 -9.35
N GLN A 28 1.69 -2.03 -8.36
CA GLN A 28 1.24 -0.66 -8.10
C GLN A 28 2.44 0.27 -8.15
N PRO A 29 2.25 1.54 -8.48
CA PRO A 29 3.38 2.49 -8.54
C PRO A 29 3.78 2.94 -7.12
N TRP A 30 4.19 1.99 -6.28
CA TRP A 30 4.54 2.28 -4.90
C TRP A 30 5.61 3.35 -4.77
N ARG A 31 6.64 3.26 -5.61
CA ARG A 31 7.75 4.22 -5.54
C ARG A 31 7.29 5.61 -5.91
N ASP A 32 6.42 5.72 -6.92
CA ASP A 32 5.89 7.01 -7.33
C ASP A 32 5.06 7.62 -6.20
N TRP A 33 4.25 6.81 -5.55
CA TRP A 33 3.44 7.28 -4.43
C TRP A 33 4.31 7.74 -3.27
N TYR A 34 5.38 6.99 -2.99
CA TYR A 34 6.32 7.39 -1.96
C TYR A 34 6.97 8.73 -2.30
N ASP A 35 7.41 8.90 -3.54
CA ASP A 35 8.06 10.12 -4.00
C ASP A 35 7.11 11.31 -3.98
N GLU A 36 5.81 11.06 -4.20
CA GLU A 36 4.79 12.10 -4.14
C GLU A 36 4.44 12.51 -2.72
N GLY A 37 4.92 11.77 -1.74
CA GLY A 37 4.65 12.09 -0.36
C GLY A 37 3.36 11.51 0.19
N LEU A 38 2.79 10.50 -0.48
CA LEU A 38 1.60 9.84 0.06
C LEU A 38 1.92 9.17 1.38
N GLU A 39 0.99 9.23 2.28
CA GLU A 39 1.12 8.49 3.52
C GLU A 39 0.79 7.02 3.27
N PRO A 40 1.36 6.09 4.08
CA PRO A 40 1.08 4.67 3.90
C PRO A 40 -0.40 4.35 3.86
N GLU A 41 -1.21 4.99 4.70
CA GLU A 41 -2.64 4.75 4.74
C GLU A 41 -3.31 5.09 3.41
N GLU A 42 -2.93 6.21 2.82
CA GLU A 42 -3.50 6.62 1.52
C GLU A 42 -3.10 5.65 0.42
N ALA A 43 -1.84 5.24 0.42
CA ALA A 43 -1.35 4.29 -0.58
C ALA A 43 -2.07 2.95 -0.46
N VAL A 44 -2.30 2.48 0.75
CA VAL A 44 -3.02 1.23 0.97
C VAL A 44 -4.46 1.34 0.44
N GLU A 45 -5.14 2.45 0.73
CA GLU A 45 -6.50 2.64 0.24
C GLU A 45 -6.55 2.63 -1.28
N ASN A 46 -5.61 3.33 -1.92
CA ASN A 46 -5.55 3.36 -3.38
C ASN A 46 -5.30 1.97 -3.95
N ALA A 47 -4.38 1.23 -3.36
CA ALA A 47 -4.03 -0.09 -3.85
C ALA A 47 -5.18 -1.07 -3.68
N LEU A 48 -5.83 -1.06 -2.53
CA LEU A 48 -6.95 -1.98 -2.28
C LEU A 48 -8.15 -1.64 -3.16
N ASP A 49 -8.39 -0.36 -3.38
CA ASP A 49 -9.47 0.07 -4.27
C ASP A 49 -9.20 -0.40 -5.70
N ASP A 50 -7.97 -0.23 -6.18
CA ASP A 50 -7.58 -0.64 -7.51
C ASP A 50 -7.66 -2.16 -7.68
N ALA A 51 -7.36 -2.90 -6.64
CA ALA A 51 -7.41 -4.36 -6.67
C ALA A 51 -8.81 -4.92 -6.42
N GLY A 52 -9.79 -4.06 -6.16
CA GLY A 52 -11.16 -4.50 -5.96
C GLY A 52 -11.49 -4.95 -4.55
N PHE A 53 -10.69 -4.56 -3.57
CA PHE A 53 -10.95 -4.89 -2.16
C PHE A 53 -11.81 -3.85 -1.45
N CYS A 54 -12.26 -2.82 -2.13
CA CYS A 54 -13.08 -1.79 -1.51
C CYS A 54 -14.49 -2.31 -1.26
N ASN A 55 -15.12 -1.79 -0.25
CA ASN A 55 -16.50 -2.15 0.07
C ASN A 55 -17.47 -1.19 -0.56
#